data_5ed9d03956a7e90ad7765d5383d9e088
#
_entry.id   5ed9d03956a7e90ad7765d5383d9e088
#
_cell.length_a   1.000
_cell.length_b   1.000
_cell.length_c   1.000
_cell.angle_alpha   90.00
_cell.angle_beta   90.00
_cell.angle_gamma   90.00
#
_symmetry.space_group_name_H-M   'P 1'
#
loop_
_entity.id
_entity.type
_entity.pdbx_description
1 polymer ?
#
loop_
_entity_poly.entity_id
_entity_poly.type
_entity_poly.pdbx_seq_one_letter_code
_entity_poly.pdbx_strand_id
1 'polypeptide(L)'
;SRGWQYTSTGKVDGISGNVDMNAFGNKEYVNGGSSNALQAAIDVRKMTAVTIPNGNYYINVRSKVASSVDIPGGSAADSTAIQLYSGNSSKAQQFTFTRQSDGSYEIVNVNSGKALDVRNGVAENNAIVQQYSRNNSQAQRWFIRDSGAGYYLQSVLGNWVLDLSGGNTANGAAIRLYAPNGTASQLFVVSSSDVNIATGVSMIITSVANKKLVTDVTSASTVNGARVQLYSSNNTNAQKYRFESIGNGTYKIVNVNSGKVLDVSSGSTANGAALQQYTSNNTVAQQWTVRNYGSGKIVLVSVNANKAVDIPGGNAVQQAQLQLYSPNGTVAQQWLVAKAPLTLRERLNETAAKHRQDLPDGTYTFGSKLNASMKMDVSGASRSNYGNVQIWAGNGTNAQKWKVTHDSNGYVTLTSVNSGKVLDVNGGVSANGTNVQQYDSNGTYAQKWIAVKNSDGSYTLQSALAENAVLDVNGGSSANGANVQLYTSNGTNAQKWVK
;
A
#
# COMPACT_ATOMS: atom_id res chain seq x y z
N SER A 1 -16.61 -27.33 -13.71
CA SER A 1 -17.35 -28.24 -14.58
C SER A 1 -18.12 -27.44 -15.62
N ARG A 2 -18.00 -27.82 -16.88
CA ARG A 2 -18.80 -27.22 -17.97
C ARG A 2 -19.93 -28.19 -18.29
N GLY A 3 -21.16 -27.77 -18.04
CA GLY A 3 -22.35 -28.44 -18.52
C GLY A 3 -22.68 -27.94 -19.92
N TRP A 4 -23.17 -28.81 -20.77
CA TRP A 4 -23.72 -28.44 -22.08
C TRP A 4 -25.13 -28.96 -22.18
N GLN A 5 -25.97 -28.16 -22.79
CA GLN A 5 -27.26 -28.63 -23.21
C GLN A 5 -27.09 -29.25 -24.60
N TYR A 6 -27.44 -30.53 -24.75
CA TYR A 6 -27.39 -31.21 -26.05
C TYR A 6 -28.63 -30.91 -26.87
N THR A 7 -29.77 -30.91 -26.24
CA THR A 7 -31.05 -30.65 -26.90
C THR A 7 -32.15 -30.40 -25.84
N SER A 8 -33.08 -29.55 -26.15
CA SER A 8 -34.31 -29.36 -25.36
C SER A 8 -35.43 -30.34 -25.70
N THR A 9 -35.21 -31.19 -26.71
CA THR A 9 -36.25 -32.12 -27.24
C THR A 9 -35.75 -33.55 -27.34
N GLY A 10 -34.70 -33.89 -26.55
CA GLY A 10 -34.14 -35.27 -26.53
C GLY A 10 -35.14 -36.27 -26.01
N LYS A 11 -35.03 -37.55 -26.46
CA LYS A 11 -35.79 -38.68 -25.95
C LYS A 11 -34.90 -39.60 -25.14
N VAL A 12 -35.43 -40.05 -24.00
CA VAL A 12 -34.77 -41.03 -23.13
C VAL A 12 -35.70 -42.23 -22.97
N ASP A 13 -35.18 -43.43 -23.09
CA ASP A 13 -35.95 -44.65 -22.95
C ASP A 13 -36.64 -44.72 -21.57
N GLY A 14 -37.96 -44.97 -21.58
CA GLY A 14 -38.79 -45.02 -20.40
C GLY A 14 -39.40 -43.70 -19.98
N ILE A 15 -39.17 -42.59 -20.72
CA ILE A 15 -39.78 -41.27 -20.45
C ILE A 15 -40.68 -40.92 -21.63
N SER A 16 -41.95 -40.62 -21.35
CA SER A 16 -42.90 -40.11 -22.32
C SER A 16 -42.80 -38.59 -22.44
N GLY A 17 -42.40 -38.10 -23.63
CA GLY A 17 -42.29 -36.65 -23.91
C GLY A 17 -40.86 -36.21 -24.23
N ASN A 18 -40.69 -34.90 -24.49
CA ASN A 18 -39.37 -34.31 -24.73
C ASN A 18 -38.72 -33.99 -23.39
N VAL A 19 -37.38 -34.23 -23.33
CA VAL A 19 -36.57 -33.96 -22.17
C VAL A 19 -35.40 -33.02 -22.52
N ASP A 20 -35.05 -32.18 -21.57
CA ASP A 20 -33.89 -31.34 -21.67
C ASP A 20 -32.65 -32.17 -21.28
N MET A 21 -31.78 -32.47 -22.25
CA MET A 21 -30.62 -33.31 -22.05
C MET A 21 -29.37 -32.49 -21.79
N ASN A 22 -28.93 -32.54 -20.56
CA ASN A 22 -27.69 -31.87 -20.10
C ASN A 22 -26.68 -32.89 -19.61
N ALA A 23 -25.40 -32.68 -19.89
CA ALA A 23 -24.33 -33.50 -19.37
C ALA A 23 -23.26 -32.69 -18.65
N PHE A 24 -22.79 -33.21 -17.53
CA PHE A 24 -21.72 -32.64 -16.74
C PHE A 24 -20.53 -33.60 -16.70
N GLY A 25 -19.39 -33.16 -17.23
CA GLY A 25 -18.07 -33.79 -17.05
C GLY A 25 -17.93 -35.24 -17.53
N ASN A 26 -18.50 -36.24 -16.90
CA ASN A 26 -18.21 -37.63 -17.08
C ASN A 26 -19.30 -38.43 -17.81
N LYS A 27 -20.12 -37.82 -18.62
CA LYS A 27 -21.27 -38.49 -19.28
C LYS A 27 -22.34 -39.02 -18.29
N GLU A 28 -22.31 -38.57 -17.02
CA GLU A 28 -23.36 -38.89 -16.08
C GLU A 28 -24.53 -37.94 -16.30
N TYR A 29 -25.71 -38.47 -16.52
CA TYR A 29 -26.95 -37.70 -16.68
C TYR A 29 -27.46 -37.24 -15.32
N VAL A 30 -27.61 -35.95 -15.14
CA VAL A 30 -28.25 -35.41 -13.92
C VAL A 30 -29.75 -35.38 -14.14
N ASN A 31 -30.43 -36.41 -13.77
CA ASN A 31 -31.89 -36.34 -13.55
C ASN A 31 -32.15 -35.38 -12.41
N GLY A 32 -33.00 -34.37 -12.58
CA GLY A 32 -33.31 -33.27 -11.68
C GLY A 32 -33.67 -33.61 -10.24
N GLY A 33 -32.83 -34.42 -9.63
CA GLY A 33 -32.90 -34.88 -8.27
C GLY A 33 -31.69 -34.41 -7.49
N SER A 34 -31.96 -33.55 -6.57
CA SER A 34 -31.19 -33.10 -5.43
C SER A 34 -29.70 -32.70 -5.64
N SER A 35 -29.38 -31.48 -5.30
CA SER A 35 -28.05 -30.90 -5.09
C SER A 35 -27.05 -31.80 -4.31
N ASN A 36 -27.51 -32.86 -3.65
CA ASN A 36 -26.71 -33.78 -2.85
C ASN A 36 -25.78 -34.70 -3.68
N ALA A 37 -26.15 -35.06 -4.94
CA ALA A 37 -25.30 -35.92 -5.77
C ALA A 37 -24.10 -35.16 -6.36
N LEU A 38 -24.21 -33.87 -6.64
CA LEU A 38 -23.09 -33.03 -7.09
C LEU A 38 -22.12 -32.67 -5.97
N GLN A 39 -22.61 -32.56 -4.71
CA GLN A 39 -21.77 -32.33 -3.55
C GLN A 39 -20.85 -33.51 -3.20
N ALA A 40 -21.26 -34.74 -3.52
CA ALA A 40 -20.44 -35.95 -3.32
C ALA A 40 -19.24 -36.05 -4.26
N ALA A 41 -19.18 -35.22 -5.32
CA ALA A 41 -18.11 -35.27 -6.36
C ALA A 41 -16.82 -34.54 -5.95
N ILE A 42 -16.85 -33.66 -4.94
CA ILE A 42 -15.66 -32.89 -4.53
C ILE A 42 -14.91 -33.66 -3.42
N ASP A 43 -13.75 -34.18 -3.76
CA ASP A 43 -12.82 -34.77 -2.80
C ASP A 43 -11.58 -33.87 -2.63
N VAL A 44 -11.60 -33.04 -1.59
CA VAL A 44 -10.50 -32.09 -1.34
C VAL A 44 -9.19 -32.80 -0.97
N ARG A 45 -9.22 -34.06 -0.55
CA ARG A 45 -8.02 -34.87 -0.24
C ARG A 45 -7.16 -35.12 -1.50
N LYS A 46 -7.77 -35.06 -2.69
CA LYS A 46 -7.11 -35.17 -3.99
C LYS A 46 -6.52 -33.85 -4.49
N MET A 47 -6.88 -32.73 -3.88
CA MET A 47 -6.35 -31.42 -4.22
C MET A 47 -4.91 -31.27 -3.71
N THR A 48 -4.15 -30.40 -4.37
CA THR A 48 -2.76 -30.11 -3.98
C THR A 48 -2.71 -29.61 -2.53
N ALA A 49 -1.93 -30.29 -1.70
CA ALA A 49 -1.60 -29.82 -0.37
C ALA A 49 -0.65 -28.61 -0.46
N VAL A 50 -0.97 -27.57 0.26
CA VAL A 50 -0.18 -26.32 0.29
C VAL A 50 0.71 -26.29 1.52
N THR A 51 1.98 -25.94 1.32
CA THR A 51 2.88 -25.64 2.43
C THR A 51 3.00 -24.13 2.58
N ILE A 52 2.63 -23.63 3.77
CA ILE A 52 2.92 -22.26 4.20
C ILE A 52 3.97 -22.29 5.33
N PRO A 53 4.82 -21.28 5.49
CA PRO A 53 5.76 -21.18 6.60
C PRO A 53 5.04 -21.28 7.95
N ASN A 54 5.72 -21.83 8.96
CA ASN A 54 5.22 -21.71 10.34
C ASN A 54 5.19 -20.23 10.73
N GLY A 55 4.14 -19.81 11.45
CA GLY A 55 3.97 -18.41 11.84
C GLY A 55 2.56 -18.07 12.26
N ASN A 56 2.33 -16.81 12.51
CA ASN A 56 1.03 -16.28 12.93
C ASN A 56 0.27 -15.70 11.73
N TYR A 57 -0.99 -16.12 11.61
CA TYR A 57 -1.84 -15.77 10.48
C TYR A 57 -3.23 -15.34 10.92
N TYR A 58 -3.85 -14.47 10.10
CA TYR A 58 -5.29 -14.31 10.04
C TYR A 58 -5.86 -15.34 9.06
N ILE A 59 -7.03 -15.90 9.37
CA ILE A 59 -7.79 -16.79 8.49
C ILE A 59 -9.01 -16.01 8.03
N ASN A 60 -8.92 -15.41 6.86
CA ASN A 60 -9.99 -14.56 6.32
C ASN A 60 -10.91 -15.37 5.41
N VAL A 61 -12.22 -15.13 5.50
CA VAL A 61 -13.18 -15.77 4.59
C VAL A 61 -13.11 -15.09 3.21
N ARG A 62 -12.94 -15.89 2.16
CA ARG A 62 -12.76 -15.34 0.80
C ARG A 62 -13.96 -14.51 0.32
N SER A 63 -15.17 -14.87 0.70
CA SER A 63 -16.37 -14.13 0.33
C SER A 63 -16.48 -12.75 1.00
N LYS A 64 -15.72 -12.53 2.11
CA LYS A 64 -15.65 -11.26 2.83
C LYS A 64 -14.30 -11.14 3.53
N VAL A 65 -13.25 -10.85 2.78
CA VAL A 65 -11.85 -10.87 3.28
C VAL A 65 -11.57 -9.84 4.38
N ALA A 66 -12.44 -8.86 4.59
CA ALA A 66 -12.40 -7.97 5.74
C ALA A 66 -12.84 -8.63 7.06
N SER A 67 -13.29 -9.89 7.01
CA SER A 67 -13.72 -10.66 8.17
C SER A 67 -12.91 -11.95 8.31
N SER A 68 -12.63 -12.33 9.55
CA SER A 68 -11.76 -13.46 9.90
C SER A 68 -12.45 -14.44 10.82
N VAL A 69 -11.92 -15.65 10.88
CA VAL A 69 -12.15 -16.58 11.97
C VAL A 69 -11.76 -15.90 13.27
N ASP A 70 -12.63 -15.98 14.26
CA ASP A 70 -12.54 -15.26 15.54
C ASP A 70 -12.97 -16.13 16.70
N ILE A 71 -12.33 -15.94 17.85
CA ILE A 71 -12.77 -16.49 19.11
C ILE A 71 -13.66 -15.46 19.81
N PRO A 72 -14.97 -15.75 19.98
CA PRO A 72 -15.92 -14.81 20.56
C PRO A 72 -15.44 -14.19 21.87
N GLY A 73 -15.46 -12.87 21.96
CA GLY A 73 -15.05 -12.12 23.15
C GLY A 73 -13.60 -12.33 23.58
N GLY A 74 -12.75 -12.93 22.74
CA GLY A 74 -11.39 -13.29 23.13
C GLY A 74 -11.34 -14.34 24.26
N SER A 75 -12.35 -15.20 24.35
CA SER A 75 -12.46 -16.24 25.38
C SER A 75 -11.18 -17.10 25.48
N ALA A 76 -10.80 -17.49 26.70
CA ALA A 76 -9.76 -18.47 26.95
C ALA A 76 -10.33 -19.84 27.37
N ALA A 77 -11.65 -19.98 27.35
CA ALA A 77 -12.32 -21.23 27.79
C ALA A 77 -12.25 -22.31 26.70
N ASP A 78 -12.12 -23.55 27.11
CA ASP A 78 -12.34 -24.71 26.25
C ASP A 78 -13.78 -24.71 25.71
N SER A 79 -13.97 -25.41 24.61
CA SER A 79 -15.28 -25.58 23.96
C SER A 79 -15.91 -24.27 23.46
N THR A 80 -15.17 -23.18 23.37
CA THR A 80 -15.64 -21.95 22.73
C THR A 80 -15.71 -22.18 21.23
N ALA A 81 -16.92 -22.14 20.65
CA ALA A 81 -17.15 -22.29 19.23
C ALA A 81 -16.57 -21.04 18.48
N ILE A 82 -15.93 -21.28 17.34
CA ILE A 82 -15.42 -20.21 16.48
C ILE A 82 -16.54 -19.53 15.71
N GLN A 83 -16.30 -18.27 15.36
CA GLN A 83 -17.23 -17.45 14.58
C GLN A 83 -16.51 -16.68 13.45
N LEU A 84 -17.29 -16.06 12.58
CA LEU A 84 -16.83 -15.00 11.70
C LEU A 84 -16.98 -13.65 12.41
N TYR A 85 -15.97 -12.79 12.33
CA TYR A 85 -16.07 -11.43 12.84
C TYR A 85 -15.28 -10.46 11.98
N SER A 86 -15.71 -9.19 11.92
CA SER A 86 -14.96 -8.12 11.22
C SER A 86 -13.53 -8.04 11.71
N GLY A 87 -12.60 -7.87 10.78
CA GLY A 87 -11.18 -7.77 11.09
C GLY A 87 -10.87 -6.60 12.04
N ASN A 88 -10.31 -6.91 13.20
CA ASN A 88 -9.96 -5.95 14.24
C ASN A 88 -8.52 -6.10 14.73
N SER A 89 -7.74 -6.95 14.08
CA SER A 89 -6.33 -7.24 14.38
C SER A 89 -6.05 -7.74 15.80
N SER A 90 -7.08 -8.15 16.56
CA SER A 90 -6.92 -8.69 17.91
C SER A 90 -6.24 -10.07 17.90
N LYS A 91 -5.65 -10.47 19.04
CA LYS A 91 -5.09 -11.82 19.21
C LYS A 91 -6.14 -12.93 19.12
N ALA A 92 -7.42 -12.63 19.36
CA ALA A 92 -8.54 -13.56 19.18
C ALA A 92 -8.73 -13.99 17.70
N GLN A 93 -8.24 -13.20 16.75
CA GLN A 93 -8.30 -13.45 15.31
C GLN A 93 -6.96 -13.96 14.75
N GLN A 94 -5.93 -14.09 15.56
CA GLN A 94 -4.61 -14.55 15.15
C GLN A 94 -4.41 -16.02 15.54
N PHE A 95 -3.86 -16.79 14.60
CA PHE A 95 -3.63 -18.22 14.78
C PHE A 95 -2.20 -18.58 14.39
N THR A 96 -1.51 -19.30 15.28
CA THR A 96 -0.20 -19.88 15.00
C THR A 96 -0.40 -21.19 14.23
N PHE A 97 0.18 -21.27 13.04
CA PHE A 97 0.22 -22.48 12.23
C PHE A 97 1.57 -23.17 12.44
N THR A 98 1.52 -24.40 12.90
CA THR A 98 2.71 -25.26 13.09
C THR A 98 2.57 -26.52 12.25
N ARG A 99 3.42 -26.64 11.22
CA ARG A 99 3.41 -27.79 10.32
C ARG A 99 3.92 -29.03 11.03
N GLN A 100 3.21 -30.13 10.84
CA GLN A 100 3.52 -31.44 11.38
C GLN A 100 4.27 -32.30 10.35
N SER A 101 4.82 -33.44 10.82
CA SER A 101 5.58 -34.35 9.98
C SER A 101 4.76 -35.00 8.86
N ASP A 102 3.45 -35.17 9.06
CA ASP A 102 2.51 -35.70 8.05
C ASP A 102 2.06 -34.65 7.03
N GLY A 103 2.53 -33.39 7.16
CA GLY A 103 2.17 -32.25 6.31
C GLY A 103 0.90 -31.53 6.73
N SER A 104 0.19 -32.00 7.75
CA SER A 104 -0.91 -31.26 8.39
C SER A 104 -0.38 -30.11 9.24
N TYR A 105 -1.28 -29.27 9.72
CA TYR A 105 -0.99 -28.17 10.64
C TYR A 105 -1.78 -28.34 11.94
N GLU A 106 -1.11 -28.05 13.04
CA GLU A 106 -1.78 -27.65 14.26
C GLU A 106 -2.00 -26.14 14.17
N ILE A 107 -3.23 -25.69 14.42
CA ILE A 107 -3.64 -24.27 14.30
C ILE A 107 -4.06 -23.82 15.70
N VAL A 108 -3.28 -22.93 16.33
CA VAL A 108 -3.45 -22.52 17.73
C VAL A 108 -3.79 -21.04 17.80
N ASN A 109 -4.86 -20.69 18.53
CA ASN A 109 -5.21 -19.28 18.73
C ASN A 109 -4.16 -18.55 19.59
N VAL A 110 -3.71 -17.39 19.15
CA VAL A 110 -2.63 -16.62 19.80
C VAL A 110 -3.06 -16.06 21.16
N ASN A 111 -4.36 -15.78 21.36
CA ASN A 111 -4.85 -15.23 22.61
C ASN A 111 -4.95 -16.30 23.71
N SER A 112 -5.52 -17.44 23.38
CA SER A 112 -5.85 -18.50 24.36
C SER A 112 -4.79 -19.60 24.47
N GLY A 113 -3.93 -19.76 23.44
CA GLY A 113 -3.00 -20.88 23.34
C GLY A 113 -3.68 -22.23 23.04
N LYS A 114 -4.97 -22.24 22.68
CA LYS A 114 -5.78 -23.42 22.40
C LYS A 114 -5.84 -23.73 20.91
N ALA A 115 -5.95 -25.03 20.60
CA ALA A 115 -6.01 -25.51 19.23
C ALA A 115 -7.40 -25.36 18.62
N LEU A 116 -7.45 -25.14 17.32
CA LEU A 116 -8.66 -25.27 16.51
C LEU A 116 -9.04 -26.74 16.44
N ASP A 117 -10.25 -27.06 16.89
CA ASP A 117 -10.66 -28.42 17.27
C ASP A 117 -12.05 -28.73 16.71
N VAL A 118 -12.21 -29.94 16.16
CA VAL A 118 -13.52 -30.50 15.84
C VAL A 118 -14.08 -31.13 17.09
N ARG A 119 -15.18 -30.60 17.64
CA ARG A 119 -15.75 -31.03 18.91
C ARG A 119 -15.97 -32.53 18.93
N ASN A 120 -15.42 -33.21 19.98
CA ASN A 120 -15.47 -34.63 20.18
C ASN A 120 -14.92 -35.50 19.03
N GLY A 121 -14.22 -34.90 18.05
CA GLY A 121 -13.75 -35.61 16.85
C GLY A 121 -14.87 -36.07 15.91
N VAL A 122 -16.08 -35.52 16.04
CA VAL A 122 -17.24 -35.91 15.21
C VAL A 122 -17.18 -35.21 13.86
N ALA A 123 -16.93 -35.96 12.79
CA ALA A 123 -16.80 -35.50 11.44
C ALA A 123 -18.10 -35.67 10.65
N GLU A 124 -18.98 -34.68 10.75
CA GLU A 124 -20.28 -34.63 10.06
C GLU A 124 -20.65 -33.22 9.64
N ASN A 125 -21.70 -33.07 8.83
CA ASN A 125 -22.22 -31.76 8.45
C ASN A 125 -22.72 -30.99 9.66
N ASN A 126 -22.34 -29.71 9.77
CA ASN A 126 -22.63 -28.80 10.87
C ASN A 126 -21.93 -29.16 12.23
N ALA A 127 -20.97 -30.08 12.22
CA ALA A 127 -20.18 -30.34 13.42
C ALA A 127 -19.52 -29.06 13.92
N ILE A 128 -19.53 -28.87 15.23
CA ILE A 128 -19.00 -27.66 15.83
C ILE A 128 -17.48 -27.67 15.74
N VAL A 129 -16.94 -26.57 15.22
CA VAL A 129 -15.51 -26.26 15.34
C VAL A 129 -15.33 -25.24 16.45
N GLN A 130 -14.38 -25.50 17.34
CA GLN A 130 -14.14 -24.78 18.57
C GLN A 130 -12.66 -24.56 18.83
N GLN A 131 -12.31 -23.79 19.84
CA GLN A 131 -11.00 -23.92 20.47
C GLN A 131 -11.05 -24.92 21.62
N TYR A 132 -9.99 -25.67 21.76
CA TYR A 132 -9.86 -26.64 22.87
C TYR A 132 -8.39 -26.79 23.29
N SER A 133 -8.16 -27.19 24.56
CA SER A 133 -6.81 -27.48 25.05
C SER A 133 -6.10 -28.46 24.14
N ARG A 134 -4.83 -28.20 23.86
CA ARG A 134 -4.01 -29.01 22.95
C ARG A 134 -3.84 -30.41 23.49
N ASN A 135 -4.19 -31.41 22.69
CA ASN A 135 -4.20 -32.83 23.11
C ASN A 135 -3.60 -33.76 22.05
N ASN A 136 -3.04 -33.20 20.96
CA ASN A 136 -2.43 -33.90 19.83
C ASN A 136 -3.38 -34.90 19.09
N SER A 137 -4.70 -34.80 19.27
CA SER A 137 -5.66 -35.64 18.56
C SER A 137 -5.80 -35.26 17.11
N GLN A 138 -6.36 -36.15 16.29
CA GLN A 138 -6.68 -35.86 14.87
C GLN A 138 -7.73 -34.75 14.73
N ALA A 139 -8.59 -34.54 15.75
CA ALA A 139 -9.56 -33.44 15.74
C ALA A 139 -8.92 -32.05 15.66
N GLN A 140 -7.62 -31.94 16.02
CA GLN A 140 -6.86 -30.69 16.06
C GLN A 140 -5.89 -30.54 14.89
N ARG A 141 -6.03 -31.37 13.83
CA ARG A 141 -5.13 -31.39 12.68
C ARG A 141 -5.84 -31.01 11.39
N TRP A 142 -5.17 -30.16 10.60
CA TRP A 142 -5.77 -29.52 9.43
C TRP A 142 -4.81 -29.54 8.26
N PHE A 143 -5.27 -29.92 7.08
CA PHE A 143 -4.55 -29.70 5.83
C PHE A 143 -5.01 -28.41 5.17
N ILE A 144 -4.11 -27.75 4.45
CA ILE A 144 -4.42 -26.63 3.57
C ILE A 144 -4.46 -27.16 2.15
N ARG A 145 -5.62 -27.06 1.48
CA ARG A 145 -5.83 -27.56 0.12
C ARG A 145 -6.09 -26.41 -0.84
N ASP A 146 -5.39 -26.38 -1.99
CA ASP A 146 -5.56 -25.35 -2.99
C ASP A 146 -6.74 -25.66 -3.91
N SER A 147 -7.74 -24.76 -3.92
CA SER A 147 -8.87 -24.83 -4.87
C SER A 147 -8.62 -24.05 -6.15
N GLY A 148 -7.48 -23.35 -6.27
CA GLY A 148 -7.23 -22.39 -7.34
C GLY A 148 -7.89 -21.02 -7.14
N ALA A 149 -8.80 -20.88 -6.16
CA ALA A 149 -9.50 -19.63 -5.86
C ALA A 149 -9.51 -19.27 -4.37
N GLY A 150 -8.85 -20.07 -3.54
CA GLY A 150 -8.76 -19.94 -2.08
C GLY A 150 -8.35 -21.28 -1.49
N TYR A 151 -8.24 -21.34 -0.18
CA TYR A 151 -7.90 -22.56 0.53
C TYR A 151 -9.11 -23.21 1.17
N TYR A 152 -9.21 -24.53 1.01
CA TYR A 152 -9.95 -25.33 1.96
C TYR A 152 -9.04 -25.61 3.18
N LEU A 153 -9.55 -25.38 4.38
CA LEU A 153 -8.98 -25.89 5.62
C LEU A 153 -9.65 -27.23 5.92
N GLN A 154 -9.00 -28.32 5.50
CA GLN A 154 -9.51 -29.68 5.58
C GLN A 154 -9.14 -30.32 6.91
N SER A 155 -10.10 -30.89 7.62
CA SER A 155 -9.83 -31.73 8.79
C SER A 155 -9.15 -33.05 8.40
N VAL A 156 -8.16 -33.48 9.19
CA VAL A 156 -7.55 -34.80 9.05
C VAL A 156 -8.56 -35.94 9.21
N LEU A 157 -9.70 -35.67 9.86
CA LEU A 157 -10.77 -36.65 10.09
C LEU A 157 -11.46 -37.13 8.80
N GLY A 158 -11.14 -36.57 7.63
CA GLY A 158 -11.65 -37.04 6.36
C GLY A 158 -11.88 -35.94 5.33
N ASN A 159 -12.85 -36.14 4.43
CA ASN A 159 -13.23 -35.17 3.41
C ASN A 159 -14.18 -34.10 3.97
N TRP A 160 -13.70 -33.37 4.99
CA TRP A 160 -14.44 -32.34 5.72
C TRP A 160 -13.68 -31.04 5.77
N VAL A 161 -14.35 -29.92 5.59
CA VAL A 161 -13.70 -28.59 5.51
C VAL A 161 -14.40 -27.60 6.44
N LEU A 162 -13.69 -26.55 6.83
CA LEU A 162 -14.32 -25.38 7.45
C LEU A 162 -15.33 -24.78 6.49
N ASP A 163 -16.48 -24.39 7.03
CA ASP A 163 -17.60 -23.81 6.27
C ASP A 163 -18.23 -22.66 7.06
N LEU A 164 -18.47 -21.55 6.37
CA LEU A 164 -19.26 -20.46 6.90
C LEU A 164 -20.73 -20.83 6.76
N SER A 165 -21.36 -21.18 7.86
CA SER A 165 -22.70 -21.73 7.92
C SER A 165 -23.71 -20.87 7.13
N GLY A 166 -24.36 -21.50 6.13
CA GLY A 166 -25.32 -20.85 5.26
C GLY A 166 -24.78 -19.67 4.43
N GLY A 167 -23.44 -19.51 4.34
CA GLY A 167 -22.83 -18.37 3.65
C GLY A 167 -23.05 -17.02 4.35
N ASN A 168 -23.48 -17.03 5.62
CA ASN A 168 -23.77 -15.83 6.38
C ASN A 168 -22.49 -15.04 6.72
N THR A 169 -22.35 -13.85 6.17
CA THR A 169 -21.18 -12.97 6.37
C THR A 169 -21.35 -11.94 7.50
N ALA A 170 -22.39 -12.03 8.31
CA ALA A 170 -22.58 -11.17 9.48
C ALA A 170 -21.60 -11.49 10.58
N ASN A 171 -21.29 -10.51 11.45
CA ASN A 171 -20.53 -10.75 12.66
C ASN A 171 -21.25 -11.73 13.58
N GLY A 172 -20.52 -12.67 14.14
CA GLY A 172 -21.09 -13.74 14.97
C GLY A 172 -21.58 -14.96 14.19
N ALA A 173 -21.49 -14.93 12.84
CA ALA A 173 -21.89 -16.09 12.02
C ALA A 173 -21.04 -17.32 12.36
N ALA A 174 -21.70 -18.45 12.51
CA ALA A 174 -21.05 -19.70 12.89
C ALA A 174 -20.15 -20.24 11.76
N ILE A 175 -18.99 -20.73 12.15
CA ILE A 175 -18.12 -21.53 11.27
C ILE A 175 -18.19 -22.96 11.79
N ARG A 176 -18.41 -23.90 10.88
CA ARG A 176 -18.68 -25.32 11.17
C ARG A 176 -17.82 -26.20 10.29
N LEU A 177 -17.79 -27.48 10.60
CA LEU A 177 -17.30 -28.50 9.68
C LEU A 177 -18.42 -28.89 8.72
N TYR A 178 -18.12 -29.04 7.42
CA TYR A 178 -19.09 -29.45 6.42
C TYR A 178 -18.42 -30.23 5.28
N ALA A 179 -19.20 -31.04 4.58
CA ALA A 179 -18.74 -31.71 3.37
C ALA A 179 -18.41 -30.66 2.29
N PRO A 180 -17.33 -30.85 1.48
CA PRO A 180 -17.01 -29.95 0.42
C PRO A 180 -18.13 -29.78 -0.60
N ASN A 181 -18.56 -28.55 -0.85
CA ASN A 181 -19.68 -28.24 -1.77
C ASN A 181 -19.34 -27.22 -2.84
N GLY A 182 -18.07 -26.79 -2.93
CA GLY A 182 -17.57 -25.90 -3.96
C GLY A 182 -17.99 -24.43 -3.80
N THR A 183 -18.68 -24.07 -2.73
CA THR A 183 -19.10 -22.68 -2.50
C THR A 183 -17.97 -21.80 -1.97
N ALA A 184 -18.09 -20.48 -2.17
CA ALA A 184 -17.14 -19.52 -1.63
C ALA A 184 -17.13 -19.46 -0.09
N SER A 185 -18.16 -20.00 0.57
CA SER A 185 -18.27 -20.10 2.02
C SER A 185 -17.25 -21.05 2.65
N GLN A 186 -16.68 -21.96 1.85
CA GLN A 186 -15.67 -22.93 2.25
C GLN A 186 -14.25 -22.51 1.88
N LEU A 187 -14.10 -21.34 1.25
CA LEU A 187 -12.82 -20.86 0.80
C LEU A 187 -12.27 -19.76 1.73
N PHE A 188 -11.03 -19.97 2.13
CA PHE A 188 -10.32 -19.06 3.02
C PHE A 188 -9.05 -18.57 2.36
N VAL A 189 -8.57 -17.43 2.81
CA VAL A 189 -7.23 -16.89 2.52
C VAL A 189 -6.51 -16.66 3.83
N VAL A 190 -5.19 -16.84 3.84
CA VAL A 190 -4.37 -16.62 5.02
C VAL A 190 -3.40 -15.47 4.77
N SER A 191 -3.30 -14.58 5.74
CA SER A 191 -2.39 -13.44 5.72
C SER A 191 -1.57 -13.41 7.00
N SER A 192 -0.25 -13.18 6.91
CA SER A 192 0.59 -13.10 8.10
C SER A 192 0.19 -11.93 9.00
N SER A 193 0.04 -12.19 10.29
CA SER A 193 -0.34 -11.17 11.26
C SER A 193 0.86 -10.43 11.85
N ASP A 194 2.07 -10.92 11.62
CA ASP A 194 3.34 -10.33 12.03
C ASP A 194 3.95 -9.39 10.97
N VAL A 195 3.27 -9.22 9.83
CA VAL A 195 3.63 -8.25 8.79
C VAL A 195 2.66 -7.08 8.84
N ASN A 196 3.16 -5.92 9.21
CA ASN A 196 2.40 -4.68 9.17
C ASN A 196 3.03 -3.73 8.13
N ILE A 197 2.35 -3.55 7.00
CA ILE A 197 2.76 -2.57 6.00
C ILE A 197 2.08 -1.24 6.38
N ALA A 198 2.91 -0.21 6.54
CA ALA A 198 2.40 1.13 6.87
C ALA A 198 1.42 1.62 5.79
N THR A 199 0.25 2.08 6.24
CA THR A 199 -0.78 2.66 5.37
C THR A 199 -0.63 4.18 5.30
N GLY A 200 -1.21 4.79 4.26
CA GLY A 200 -1.20 6.24 4.10
C GLY A 200 0.14 6.85 3.66
N VAL A 201 1.21 6.05 3.56
CA VAL A 201 2.53 6.50 3.10
C VAL A 201 2.89 5.84 1.77
N SER A 202 3.73 6.52 0.99
CA SER A 202 4.23 5.98 -0.27
C SER A 202 5.31 4.92 0.00
N MET A 203 5.16 3.75 -0.60
CA MET A 203 6.06 2.61 -0.48
C MET A 203 6.66 2.25 -1.84
N ILE A 204 7.83 1.65 -1.85
CA ILE A 204 8.43 1.00 -3.01
C ILE A 204 8.41 -0.51 -2.78
N ILE A 205 8.05 -1.26 -3.81
CA ILE A 205 8.05 -2.73 -3.82
C ILE A 205 9.24 -3.19 -4.66
N THR A 206 10.28 -3.68 -4.01
CA THR A 206 11.55 -4.06 -4.64
C THR A 206 11.64 -5.57 -4.82
N SER A 207 12.09 -6.03 -5.98
CA SER A 207 12.33 -7.45 -6.24
C SER A 207 13.50 -7.98 -5.40
N VAL A 208 13.32 -9.14 -4.77
CA VAL A 208 14.42 -9.85 -4.08
C VAL A 208 15.36 -10.49 -5.10
N ALA A 209 14.85 -10.94 -6.25
CA ALA A 209 15.64 -11.55 -7.32
C ALA A 209 16.64 -10.55 -7.95
N ASN A 210 16.28 -9.25 -7.99
CA ASN A 210 17.17 -8.19 -8.45
C ASN A 210 16.82 -6.88 -7.72
N LYS A 211 17.58 -6.54 -6.68
CA LYS A 211 17.33 -5.38 -5.81
C LYS A 211 17.48 -4.02 -6.50
N LYS A 212 17.96 -3.96 -7.74
CA LYS A 212 17.98 -2.72 -8.56
C LYS A 212 16.65 -2.46 -9.23
N LEU A 213 15.76 -3.46 -9.27
CA LEU A 213 14.46 -3.39 -9.95
C LEU A 213 13.32 -3.32 -8.94
N VAL A 214 12.37 -2.47 -9.26
CA VAL A 214 11.16 -2.23 -8.47
C VAL A 214 9.92 -2.43 -9.35
N THR A 215 8.76 -2.61 -8.73
CA THR A 215 7.49 -2.61 -9.47
C THR A 215 7.24 -1.22 -10.05
N ASP A 216 6.76 -1.19 -11.29
CA ASP A 216 6.62 0.03 -12.09
C ASP A 216 5.38 -0.05 -12.98
N VAL A 217 4.65 1.02 -13.09
CA VAL A 217 3.60 1.15 -14.11
C VAL A 217 4.24 1.69 -15.39
N THR A 218 4.18 0.91 -16.47
CA THR A 218 4.86 1.22 -17.74
C THR A 218 4.59 2.66 -18.20
N SER A 219 5.68 3.35 -18.57
CA SER A 219 5.67 4.73 -19.11
C SER A 219 4.92 5.74 -18.21
N ALA A 220 4.83 5.51 -16.92
CA ALA A 220 4.04 6.31 -15.98
C ALA A 220 2.58 6.50 -16.44
N SER A 221 2.03 5.53 -17.13
CA SER A 221 0.67 5.55 -17.66
C SER A 221 -0.37 5.79 -16.57
N THR A 222 -1.45 6.51 -16.91
CA THR A 222 -2.60 6.73 -16.03
C THR A 222 -3.87 6.04 -16.53
N VAL A 223 -3.78 5.23 -17.61
CA VAL A 223 -4.94 4.54 -18.18
C VAL A 223 -5.18 3.16 -17.54
N ASN A 224 -6.41 2.66 -17.63
CA ASN A 224 -6.76 1.29 -17.25
C ASN A 224 -6.05 0.29 -18.16
N GLY A 225 -5.64 -0.85 -17.59
CA GLY A 225 -4.99 -1.91 -18.34
C GLY A 225 -3.48 -1.68 -18.56
N ALA A 226 -2.92 -0.57 -18.08
CA ALA A 226 -1.48 -0.35 -18.18
C ALA A 226 -0.72 -1.42 -17.36
N ARG A 227 0.32 -1.97 -18.00
CA ARG A 227 1.12 -3.08 -17.45
C ARG A 227 1.84 -2.67 -16.17
N VAL A 228 1.88 -3.60 -15.20
CA VAL A 228 2.78 -3.53 -14.06
C VAL A 228 3.97 -4.44 -14.34
N GLN A 229 5.15 -3.87 -14.28
CA GLN A 229 6.41 -4.49 -14.71
C GLN A 229 7.52 -4.29 -13.68
N LEU A 230 8.68 -4.87 -13.92
CA LEU A 230 9.93 -4.49 -13.25
C LEU A 230 10.61 -3.37 -14.03
N TYR A 231 11.17 -2.38 -13.31
CA TYR A 231 11.99 -1.34 -13.90
C TYR A 231 13.08 -0.87 -12.93
N SER A 232 14.18 -0.31 -13.46
CA SER A 232 15.21 0.31 -12.60
C SER A 232 14.62 1.40 -11.73
N SER A 233 15.00 1.41 -10.45
CA SER A 233 14.51 2.42 -9.51
C SER A 233 14.90 3.83 -9.96
N ASN A 234 13.92 4.70 -10.17
CA ASN A 234 14.09 6.09 -10.60
C ASN A 234 13.31 7.09 -9.74
N ASN A 235 12.72 6.60 -8.63
CA ASN A 235 11.96 7.38 -7.65
C ASN A 235 10.75 8.16 -8.23
N THR A 236 10.25 7.82 -9.40
CA THR A 236 9.02 8.41 -9.96
C THR A 236 7.79 7.89 -9.24
N ASN A 237 6.66 8.62 -9.35
CA ASN A 237 5.39 8.19 -8.74
C ASN A 237 4.82 6.92 -9.38
N ALA A 238 5.23 6.57 -10.62
CA ALA A 238 4.87 5.31 -11.27
C ALA A 238 5.38 4.07 -10.52
N GLN A 239 6.44 4.23 -9.70
CA GLN A 239 7.08 3.19 -8.89
C GLN A 239 6.65 3.21 -7.43
N LYS A 240 5.80 4.16 -7.05
CA LYS A 240 5.35 4.33 -5.67
C LYS A 240 3.92 3.83 -5.52
N TYR A 241 3.67 3.16 -4.41
CA TYR A 241 2.37 2.58 -4.10
C TYR A 241 1.97 2.90 -2.66
N ARG A 242 0.69 3.16 -2.43
CA ARG A 242 0.11 3.21 -1.09
C ARG A 242 -0.64 1.91 -0.83
N PHE A 243 -0.43 1.35 0.35
CA PHE A 243 -1.19 0.21 0.83
C PHE A 243 -2.39 0.74 1.62
N GLU A 244 -3.58 0.36 1.22
CA GLU A 244 -4.84 0.67 1.90
C GLU A 244 -5.34 -0.62 2.54
N SER A 245 -5.37 -0.67 3.87
CA SER A 245 -5.85 -1.84 4.59
C SER A 245 -7.35 -2.00 4.39
N ILE A 246 -7.77 -3.21 4.07
CA ILE A 246 -9.18 -3.63 4.06
C ILE A 246 -9.48 -4.62 5.19
N GLY A 247 -8.54 -4.81 6.10
CA GLY A 247 -8.66 -5.64 7.32
C GLY A 247 -7.68 -6.82 7.31
N ASN A 248 -7.20 -7.17 8.49
CA ASN A 248 -6.43 -8.39 8.79
C ASN A 248 -5.39 -8.80 7.73
N GLY A 249 -4.44 -7.89 7.45
CA GLY A 249 -3.34 -8.16 6.53
C GLY A 249 -3.73 -8.24 5.05
N THR A 250 -4.94 -7.78 4.70
CA THR A 250 -5.39 -7.66 3.32
C THR A 250 -5.39 -6.20 2.89
N TYR A 251 -4.96 -5.95 1.66
CA TYR A 251 -4.72 -4.60 1.16
C TYR A 251 -5.25 -4.40 -0.27
N LYS A 252 -5.65 -3.16 -0.58
CA LYS A 252 -5.54 -2.61 -1.92
C LYS A 252 -4.18 -1.94 -2.07
N ILE A 253 -3.58 -2.04 -3.25
CA ILE A 253 -2.26 -1.46 -3.54
C ILE A 253 -2.45 -0.41 -4.62
N VAL A 254 -2.41 0.86 -4.22
CA VAL A 254 -2.76 2.02 -5.05
C VAL A 254 -1.49 2.65 -5.63
N ASN A 255 -1.38 2.77 -6.94
CA ASN A 255 -0.28 3.49 -7.58
C ASN A 255 -0.39 4.99 -7.33
N VAL A 256 0.69 5.63 -6.89
CA VAL A 256 0.71 7.06 -6.51
C VAL A 256 0.54 7.98 -7.71
N ASN A 257 1.03 7.57 -8.89
CA ASN A 257 0.94 8.39 -10.11
C ASN A 257 -0.49 8.49 -10.64
N SER A 258 -1.19 7.35 -10.71
CA SER A 258 -2.48 7.24 -11.39
C SER A 258 -3.67 7.24 -10.45
N GLY A 259 -3.47 6.95 -9.17
CA GLY A 259 -4.54 6.66 -8.22
C GLY A 259 -5.27 5.34 -8.49
N LYS A 260 -4.81 4.54 -9.47
CA LYS A 260 -5.39 3.23 -9.79
C LYS A 260 -4.78 2.14 -8.93
N VAL A 261 -5.46 0.99 -8.86
CA VAL A 261 -5.03 -0.13 -8.02
C VAL A 261 -4.36 -1.23 -8.82
N LEU A 262 -3.44 -1.94 -8.18
CA LEU A 262 -2.88 -3.19 -8.70
C LEU A 262 -4.01 -4.20 -8.89
N ASP A 263 -4.11 -4.74 -10.09
CA ASP A 263 -5.26 -5.53 -10.56
C ASP A 263 -4.79 -6.73 -11.37
N VAL A 264 -5.51 -7.83 -11.24
CA VAL A 264 -5.31 -9.01 -12.09
C VAL A 264 -6.14 -8.86 -13.34
N SER A 265 -5.48 -8.81 -14.49
CA SER A 265 -6.14 -8.62 -15.79
C SER A 265 -7.31 -9.60 -15.97
N SER A 266 -8.49 -9.04 -16.29
CA SER A 266 -9.75 -9.78 -16.47
C SER A 266 -10.16 -10.65 -15.27
N GLY A 267 -9.62 -10.40 -14.08
CA GLY A 267 -9.84 -11.24 -12.90
C GLY A 267 -9.42 -12.70 -13.10
N SER A 268 -8.46 -12.97 -13.98
CA SER A 268 -7.99 -14.32 -14.29
C SER A 268 -7.37 -15.02 -13.07
N THR A 269 -7.66 -16.29 -12.88
CA THR A 269 -7.09 -17.13 -11.83
C THR A 269 -5.98 -18.06 -12.35
N ALA A 270 -5.62 -17.98 -13.64
CA ALA A 270 -4.63 -18.84 -14.26
C ALA A 270 -3.20 -18.47 -13.85
N ASN A 271 -2.26 -19.44 -13.90
CA ASN A 271 -0.84 -19.12 -13.91
C ASN A 271 -0.51 -18.33 -15.18
N GLY A 272 0.34 -17.30 -15.05
CA GLY A 272 0.66 -16.40 -16.15
C GLY A 272 -0.32 -15.24 -16.32
N ALA A 273 -1.38 -15.14 -15.48
CA ALA A 273 -2.31 -14.00 -15.53
C ALA A 273 -1.55 -12.68 -15.30
N ALA A 274 -1.64 -11.76 -16.26
CA ALA A 274 -0.90 -10.51 -16.23
C ALA A 274 -1.38 -9.57 -15.13
N LEU A 275 -0.46 -8.82 -14.53
CA LEU A 275 -0.78 -7.74 -13.60
C LEU A 275 -0.85 -6.41 -14.34
N GLN A 276 -1.85 -5.62 -14.00
CA GLN A 276 -2.12 -4.30 -14.56
C GLN A 276 -2.50 -3.33 -13.46
N GLN A 277 -2.62 -2.07 -13.81
CA GLN A 277 -3.39 -1.12 -12.98
C GLN A 277 -4.80 -0.96 -13.55
N TYR A 278 -5.77 -0.78 -12.67
CA TYR A 278 -7.16 -0.54 -13.07
C TYR A 278 -7.87 0.37 -12.07
N THR A 279 -8.93 1.05 -12.51
CA THR A 279 -9.79 1.83 -11.60
C THR A 279 -10.33 0.91 -10.50
N SER A 280 -10.32 1.36 -9.26
CA SER A 280 -10.83 0.57 -8.14
C SER A 280 -12.32 0.25 -8.35
N ASN A 281 -12.65 -1.04 -8.37
CA ASN A 281 -14.00 -1.56 -8.55
C ASN A 281 -14.44 -2.50 -7.42
N ASN A 282 -13.61 -2.59 -6.36
CA ASN A 282 -13.84 -3.41 -5.17
C ASN A 282 -13.92 -4.92 -5.41
N THR A 283 -13.54 -5.42 -6.57
CA THR A 283 -13.48 -6.86 -6.84
C THR A 283 -12.29 -7.52 -6.12
N VAL A 284 -12.36 -8.84 -5.93
CA VAL A 284 -11.27 -9.62 -5.32
C VAL A 284 -10.00 -9.67 -6.19
N ALA A 285 -10.10 -9.33 -7.47
CA ALA A 285 -8.95 -9.20 -8.37
C ALA A 285 -8.00 -8.05 -7.98
N GLN A 286 -8.48 -7.13 -7.13
CA GLN A 286 -7.75 -5.95 -6.65
C GLN A 286 -7.34 -6.06 -5.18
N GLN A 287 -7.48 -7.24 -4.58
CA GLN A 287 -7.23 -7.47 -3.17
C GLN A 287 -6.06 -8.43 -2.97
N TRP A 288 -5.19 -8.08 -2.03
CA TRP A 288 -3.89 -8.73 -1.84
C TRP A 288 -3.66 -9.06 -0.37
N THR A 289 -3.34 -10.30 -0.06
CA THR A 289 -2.84 -10.69 1.25
C THR A 289 -1.32 -10.69 1.27
N VAL A 290 -0.74 -10.55 2.46
CA VAL A 290 0.71 -10.51 2.64
C VAL A 290 1.15 -11.72 3.46
N ARG A 291 2.21 -12.41 3.03
CA ARG A 291 2.85 -13.49 3.78
C ARG A 291 4.27 -13.13 4.13
N ASN A 292 4.64 -13.38 5.38
CA ASN A 292 6.01 -13.22 5.85
C ASN A 292 6.89 -14.36 5.30
N TYR A 293 8.03 -14.00 4.73
CA TYR A 293 9.03 -14.96 4.25
C TYR A 293 10.35 -14.84 5.02
N GLY A 294 10.33 -14.11 6.13
CA GLY A 294 11.50 -13.86 6.98
C GLY A 294 12.47 -12.83 6.40
N SER A 295 13.31 -12.28 7.27
CA SER A 295 14.33 -11.27 6.92
C SER A 295 13.77 -10.06 6.17
N GLY A 296 12.56 -9.60 6.54
CA GLY A 296 11.87 -8.47 5.90
C GLY A 296 11.31 -8.75 4.52
N LYS A 297 11.40 -9.98 4.03
CA LYS A 297 10.83 -10.41 2.74
C LYS A 297 9.38 -10.80 2.89
N ILE A 298 8.58 -10.45 1.91
CA ILE A 298 7.16 -10.80 1.83
C ILE A 298 6.81 -11.45 0.50
N VAL A 299 5.69 -12.13 0.47
CA VAL A 299 5.00 -12.56 -0.75
C VAL A 299 3.64 -11.87 -0.78
N LEU A 300 3.33 -11.22 -1.89
CA LEU A 300 2.00 -10.66 -2.17
C LEU A 300 1.16 -11.71 -2.86
N VAL A 301 0.01 -12.05 -2.30
CA VAL A 301 -0.86 -13.12 -2.80
C VAL A 301 -2.22 -12.55 -3.15
N SER A 302 -2.67 -12.80 -4.38
CA SER A 302 -3.98 -12.41 -4.87
C SER A 302 -5.09 -13.15 -4.11
N VAL A 303 -6.06 -12.42 -3.58
CA VAL A 303 -7.28 -12.98 -2.99
C VAL A 303 -8.11 -13.73 -4.05
N ASN A 304 -8.10 -13.22 -5.28
CA ASN A 304 -8.85 -13.81 -6.40
C ASN A 304 -8.41 -15.23 -6.73
N ALA A 305 -7.08 -15.43 -6.82
CA ALA A 305 -6.50 -16.65 -7.37
C ALA A 305 -5.71 -17.47 -6.34
N ASN A 306 -5.47 -16.93 -5.14
CA ASN A 306 -4.55 -17.51 -4.15
C ASN A 306 -3.13 -17.78 -4.73
N LYS A 307 -2.72 -16.93 -5.68
CA LYS A 307 -1.44 -16.99 -6.39
C LYS A 307 -0.57 -15.78 -6.02
N ALA A 308 0.74 -16.00 -6.07
CA ALA A 308 1.72 -14.98 -5.78
C ALA A 308 1.95 -14.03 -6.96
N VAL A 309 2.26 -12.77 -6.65
CA VAL A 309 2.90 -11.86 -7.61
C VAL A 309 4.26 -12.42 -7.95
N ASP A 310 4.51 -12.63 -9.24
CA ASP A 310 5.61 -13.44 -9.75
C ASP A 310 6.32 -12.77 -10.93
N ILE A 311 7.62 -13.03 -11.01
CA ILE A 311 8.46 -12.66 -12.16
C ILE A 311 8.51 -13.85 -13.12
N PRO A 312 8.01 -13.73 -14.37
CA PRO A 312 7.97 -14.83 -15.33
C PRO A 312 9.33 -15.52 -15.50
N GLY A 313 9.34 -16.86 -15.30
CA GLY A 313 10.56 -17.65 -15.38
C GLY A 313 11.67 -17.26 -14.40
N GLY A 314 11.40 -16.41 -13.42
CA GLY A 314 12.39 -15.86 -12.50
C GLY A 314 13.36 -14.87 -13.14
N ASN A 315 13.12 -14.47 -14.40
CA ASN A 315 14.00 -13.58 -15.15
C ASN A 315 13.77 -12.11 -14.76
N ALA A 316 14.48 -11.65 -13.72
CA ALA A 316 14.36 -10.30 -13.16
C ALA A 316 15.15 -9.27 -13.99
N VAL A 317 14.57 -8.88 -15.14
CA VAL A 317 15.09 -7.87 -16.08
C VAL A 317 14.13 -6.68 -16.18
N GLN A 318 14.64 -5.56 -16.71
CA GLN A 318 13.80 -4.39 -17.00
C GLN A 318 12.66 -4.75 -17.96
N GLN A 319 11.49 -4.16 -17.72
CA GLN A 319 10.26 -4.35 -18.49
C GLN A 319 9.68 -5.78 -18.43
N ALA A 320 10.19 -6.66 -17.54
CA ALA A 320 9.54 -7.92 -17.26
C ALA A 320 8.12 -7.66 -16.73
N GLN A 321 7.10 -8.11 -17.47
CA GLN A 321 5.69 -8.03 -17.08
C GLN A 321 5.47 -8.90 -15.85
N LEU A 322 4.93 -8.35 -14.76
CA LEU A 322 4.56 -9.17 -13.61
C LEU A 322 3.29 -9.97 -13.88
N GLN A 323 3.24 -11.14 -13.27
CA GLN A 323 2.15 -12.10 -13.44
C GLN A 323 1.70 -12.67 -12.10
N LEU A 324 0.63 -13.48 -12.14
CA LEU A 324 0.28 -14.40 -11.07
C LEU A 324 0.89 -15.78 -11.36
N TYR A 325 1.43 -16.41 -10.33
CA TYR A 325 1.87 -17.80 -10.41
C TYR A 325 1.63 -18.54 -9.09
N SER A 326 1.43 -19.86 -9.15
CA SER A 326 1.29 -20.70 -7.97
C SER A 326 2.47 -20.45 -7.01
N PRO A 327 2.24 -20.27 -5.71
CA PRO A 327 3.32 -20.08 -4.75
C PRO A 327 4.32 -21.24 -4.80
N ASN A 328 5.59 -20.95 -5.06
CA ASN A 328 6.64 -21.93 -5.22
C ASN A 328 7.88 -21.66 -4.36
N GLY A 329 7.84 -20.60 -3.53
CA GLY A 329 8.90 -20.24 -2.59
C GLY A 329 10.16 -19.65 -3.22
N THR A 330 10.22 -19.48 -4.53
CA THR A 330 11.39 -18.93 -5.22
C THR A 330 11.54 -17.42 -4.98
N VAL A 331 12.73 -16.89 -5.20
CA VAL A 331 13.02 -15.45 -5.09
C VAL A 331 12.24 -14.60 -6.10
N ALA A 332 11.72 -15.22 -7.18
CA ALA A 332 10.87 -14.57 -8.16
C ALA A 332 9.54 -14.05 -7.57
N GLN A 333 9.13 -14.60 -6.43
CA GLN A 333 7.88 -14.24 -5.72
C GLN A 333 8.13 -13.47 -4.44
N GLN A 334 9.38 -13.14 -4.13
CA GLN A 334 9.74 -12.47 -2.89
C GLN A 334 10.01 -10.98 -3.14
N TRP A 335 9.46 -10.15 -2.26
CA TRP A 335 9.48 -8.70 -2.36
C TRP A 335 9.95 -8.06 -1.05
N LEU A 336 10.62 -6.94 -1.17
CA LEU A 336 10.90 -6.02 -0.06
C LEU A 336 9.98 -4.82 -0.22
N VAL A 337 9.32 -4.43 0.85
CA VAL A 337 8.48 -3.23 0.87
C VAL A 337 9.07 -2.23 1.85
N ALA A 338 9.44 -1.06 1.36
CA ALA A 338 10.05 -0.01 2.16
C ALA A 338 9.38 1.34 1.86
N LYS A 339 9.43 2.26 2.83
CA LYS A 339 8.98 3.64 2.62
C LYS A 339 9.76 4.25 1.45
N ALA A 340 9.03 4.84 0.50
CA ALA A 340 9.65 5.51 -0.63
C ALA A 340 10.47 6.71 -0.16
N PRO A 341 11.62 7.00 -0.77
CA PRO A 341 12.32 8.24 -0.54
C PRO A 341 11.39 9.42 -0.87
N LEU A 342 11.42 10.43 -0.03
CA LEU A 342 10.67 11.65 -0.28
C LEU A 342 11.17 12.32 -1.57
N THR A 343 10.27 12.89 -2.33
CA THR A 343 10.63 13.79 -3.44
C THR A 343 11.24 15.09 -2.89
N LEU A 344 11.97 15.82 -3.72
CA LEU A 344 12.47 17.16 -3.36
C LEU A 344 11.34 18.03 -2.79
N ARG A 345 10.16 18.01 -3.42
CA ARG A 345 9.02 18.81 -3.00
C ARG A 345 8.49 18.39 -1.63
N GLU A 346 8.39 17.09 -1.36
CA GLU A 346 7.96 16.57 -0.06
C GLU A 346 8.94 16.98 1.05
N ARG A 347 10.25 16.86 0.82
CA ARG A 347 11.27 17.28 1.79
C ARG A 347 11.24 18.78 2.07
N LEU A 348 11.05 19.61 1.03
CA LEU A 348 10.92 21.05 1.18
C LEU A 348 9.62 21.44 1.91
N ASN A 349 8.51 20.74 1.66
CA ASN A 349 7.26 20.95 2.40
C ASN A 349 7.42 20.57 3.87
N GLU A 350 8.08 19.45 4.20
CA GLU A 350 8.37 19.08 5.60
C GLU A 350 9.24 20.14 6.29
N THR A 351 10.26 20.65 5.59
CA THR A 351 11.12 21.72 6.11
C THR A 351 10.34 23.00 6.34
N ALA A 352 9.50 23.42 5.38
CA ALA A 352 8.67 24.61 5.52
C ALA A 352 7.69 24.50 6.70
N ALA A 353 7.02 23.36 6.83
CA ALA A 353 6.10 23.09 7.93
C ALA A 353 6.81 23.11 9.30
N LYS A 354 8.01 22.53 9.38
CA LYS A 354 8.83 22.50 10.60
C LYS A 354 9.22 23.91 11.08
N HIS A 355 9.56 24.79 10.14
CA HIS A 355 10.06 26.15 10.42
C HIS A 355 9.00 27.24 10.32
N ARG A 356 7.73 26.88 10.19
CA ARG A 356 6.61 27.83 10.03
C ARG A 356 6.52 28.88 11.13
N GLN A 357 6.90 28.54 12.36
CA GLN A 357 6.81 29.42 13.52
C GLN A 357 8.09 30.26 13.75
N ASP A 358 9.14 30.03 12.99
CA ASP A 358 10.43 30.70 13.19
C ASP A 358 10.35 32.21 12.91
N LEU A 359 9.62 32.60 11.87
CA LEU A 359 9.40 33.99 11.48
C LEU A 359 7.89 34.27 11.35
N PRO A 360 7.22 34.87 12.31
CA PRO A 360 5.78 35.17 12.23
C PRO A 360 5.41 36.10 11.07
N ASP A 361 4.15 36.06 10.65
CA ASP A 361 3.61 37.04 9.69
C ASP A 361 3.78 38.46 10.25
N GLY A 362 4.16 39.37 9.36
CA GLY A 362 4.41 40.77 9.79
C GLY A 362 5.19 41.56 8.76
N THR A 363 5.48 42.79 9.05
CA THR A 363 6.33 43.66 8.21
C THR A 363 7.68 43.87 8.87
N TYR A 364 8.74 43.55 8.16
CA TYR A 364 10.11 43.57 8.66
C TYR A 364 11.07 44.32 7.76
N THR A 365 12.18 44.78 8.36
CA THR A 365 13.41 45.15 7.64
C THR A 365 14.43 44.06 7.89
N PHE A 366 15.09 43.53 6.86
CA PHE A 366 16.10 42.50 7.01
C PHE A 366 17.50 43.08 6.82
N GLY A 367 18.26 43.21 7.90
CA GLY A 367 19.68 43.57 7.84
C GLY A 367 20.56 42.39 7.51
N SER A 368 21.59 42.62 6.69
CA SER A 368 22.61 41.58 6.46
C SER A 368 23.45 41.38 7.73
N LYS A 369 23.74 40.13 8.11
CA LYS A 369 24.60 39.86 9.25
C LYS A 369 26.08 40.22 8.98
N LEU A 370 26.45 40.49 7.75
CA LEU A 370 27.74 41.11 7.43
C LEU A 370 27.88 42.49 8.07
N ASN A 371 26.82 43.29 8.00
CA ASN A 371 26.65 44.58 8.61
C ASN A 371 25.14 44.85 8.76
N ALA A 372 24.63 44.82 9.99
CA ALA A 372 23.20 44.91 10.27
C ALA A 372 22.58 46.28 9.88
N SER A 373 23.38 47.33 9.69
CA SER A 373 22.92 48.61 9.15
C SER A 373 22.55 48.59 7.67
N MET A 374 23.06 47.56 6.94
CA MET A 374 22.77 47.33 5.53
C MET A 374 21.49 46.51 5.39
N LYS A 375 20.45 47.06 4.80
CA LYS A 375 19.12 46.43 4.70
C LYS A 375 18.88 45.86 3.32
N MET A 376 18.15 44.76 3.27
CA MET A 376 17.61 44.22 2.01
C MET A 376 16.71 45.29 1.38
N ASP A 377 17.04 45.67 0.15
CA ASP A 377 16.52 46.89 -0.49
C ASP A 377 16.17 46.59 -1.96
N VAL A 378 15.07 47.17 -2.44
CA VAL A 378 14.77 47.18 -3.88
C VAL A 378 15.46 48.38 -4.47
N SER A 379 16.44 48.12 -5.35
CA SER A 379 17.28 49.16 -5.99
C SER A 379 16.46 50.29 -6.60
N GLY A 380 16.85 51.53 -6.30
CA GLY A 380 16.17 52.71 -6.77
C GLY A 380 14.69 52.85 -6.35
N ALA A 381 14.27 52.12 -5.33
CA ALA A 381 12.85 52.01 -4.98
C ALA A 381 11.93 51.66 -6.13
N SER A 382 12.42 50.86 -7.08
CA SER A 382 11.68 50.44 -8.26
C SER A 382 10.31 49.89 -7.92
N ARG A 383 9.30 50.15 -8.75
CA ARG A 383 7.98 49.52 -8.69
C ARG A 383 7.69 48.56 -9.84
N SER A 384 8.67 48.39 -10.72
CA SER A 384 8.55 47.55 -11.91
C SER A 384 8.96 46.12 -11.62
N ASN A 385 8.48 45.18 -12.44
CA ASN A 385 9.04 43.82 -12.52
C ASN A 385 10.53 43.89 -12.81
N TYR A 386 11.27 42.88 -12.37
CA TYR A 386 12.72 42.78 -12.48
C TYR A 386 13.51 43.85 -11.68
N GLY A 387 12.86 44.62 -10.80
CA GLY A 387 13.55 45.49 -9.85
C GLY A 387 14.55 44.67 -9.01
N ASN A 388 15.85 45.04 -9.14
CA ASN A 388 16.91 44.29 -8.49
C ASN A 388 16.84 44.39 -6.98
N VAL A 389 17.15 43.28 -6.28
CA VAL A 389 17.30 43.28 -4.83
C VAL A 389 18.76 43.31 -4.45
N GLN A 390 19.12 44.23 -3.59
CA GLN A 390 20.48 44.53 -3.14
C GLN A 390 20.50 44.71 -1.62
N ILE A 391 21.65 44.97 -1.01
CA ILE A 391 21.73 45.59 0.31
C ILE A 391 22.09 47.05 0.17
N TRP A 392 21.49 47.90 1.01
CA TRP A 392 21.73 49.33 1.06
C TRP A 392 21.66 49.84 2.50
N ALA A 393 22.39 50.90 2.79
CA ALA A 393 22.36 51.55 4.11
C ALA A 393 20.90 51.82 4.53
N GLY A 394 20.56 51.49 5.78
CA GLY A 394 19.22 51.66 6.33
C GLY A 394 18.78 53.12 6.25
N ASN A 395 17.70 53.37 5.51
CA ASN A 395 17.17 54.72 5.28
C ASN A 395 15.67 54.85 5.62
N GLY A 396 15.08 53.78 6.16
CA GLY A 396 13.69 53.76 6.62
C GLY A 396 12.60 53.77 5.56
N THR A 397 12.98 53.76 4.28
CA THR A 397 12.03 53.79 3.14
C THR A 397 11.24 52.49 3.02
N ASN A 398 10.13 52.53 2.29
CA ASN A 398 9.32 51.33 2.02
C ASN A 398 10.03 50.32 1.08
N ALA A 399 11.05 50.74 0.34
CA ALA A 399 11.88 49.85 -0.47
C ALA A 399 12.67 48.80 0.36
N GLN A 400 12.85 49.11 1.67
CA GLN A 400 13.55 48.25 2.65
C GLN A 400 12.61 47.46 3.55
N LYS A 401 11.30 47.60 3.35
CA LYS A 401 10.29 46.92 4.18
C LYS A 401 9.63 45.80 3.40
N TRP A 402 9.55 44.64 4.05
CA TRP A 402 9.03 43.42 3.45
C TRP A 402 7.90 42.86 4.34
N LYS A 403 6.72 42.70 3.75
CA LYS A 403 5.61 41.99 4.38
C LYS A 403 5.79 40.49 4.18
N VAL A 404 5.90 39.77 5.29
CA VAL A 404 6.00 38.30 5.34
C VAL A 404 4.61 37.72 5.53
N THR A 405 4.25 36.72 4.70
CA THR A 405 3.00 35.95 4.83
C THR A 405 3.26 34.49 4.55
N HIS A 406 2.62 33.58 5.32
CA HIS A 406 2.74 32.15 5.14
C HIS A 406 1.62 31.57 4.28
N ASP A 407 1.97 30.56 3.47
CA ASP A 407 0.96 29.71 2.86
C ASP A 407 0.61 28.51 3.79
N SER A 408 -0.33 27.65 3.34
CA SER A 408 -0.78 26.49 4.10
C SER A 408 0.33 25.43 4.37
N ASN A 409 1.36 25.38 3.52
CA ASN A 409 2.49 24.45 3.67
C ASN A 409 3.61 25.02 4.57
N GLY A 410 3.54 26.28 4.96
CA GLY A 410 4.54 26.94 5.80
C GLY A 410 5.62 27.70 5.01
N TYR A 411 5.52 27.80 3.70
CA TYR A 411 6.38 28.71 2.93
C TYR A 411 6.02 30.16 3.18
N VAL A 412 7.03 31.02 3.22
CA VAL A 412 6.85 32.48 3.30
C VAL A 412 6.97 33.13 1.93
N THR A 413 6.15 34.12 1.69
CA THR A 413 6.27 35.11 0.62
C THR A 413 6.67 36.44 1.24
N LEU A 414 7.70 37.10 0.68
CA LEU A 414 8.16 38.42 1.10
C LEU A 414 7.67 39.44 0.07
N THR A 415 6.72 40.28 0.46
CA THR A 415 6.13 41.31 -0.42
C THR A 415 6.74 42.66 -0.08
N SER A 416 7.32 43.35 -1.08
CA SER A 416 7.83 44.71 -0.93
C SER A 416 6.70 45.69 -0.59
N VAL A 417 6.85 46.40 0.48
CA VAL A 417 5.85 47.44 0.92
C VAL A 417 5.80 48.59 -0.09
N ASN A 418 6.89 48.85 -0.81
CA ASN A 418 6.97 49.91 -1.81
C ASN A 418 6.16 49.62 -3.07
N SER A 419 6.26 48.40 -3.60
CA SER A 419 5.73 48.04 -4.91
C SER A 419 4.55 47.09 -4.89
N GLY A 420 4.35 46.34 -3.78
CA GLY A 420 3.40 45.23 -3.72
C GLY A 420 3.89 43.96 -4.44
N LYS A 421 5.07 43.99 -5.04
CA LYS A 421 5.67 42.83 -5.73
C LYS A 421 6.40 41.94 -4.72
N VAL A 422 6.64 40.68 -5.11
CA VAL A 422 7.22 39.68 -4.22
C VAL A 422 8.69 39.38 -4.55
N LEU A 423 9.45 38.99 -3.53
CA LEU A 423 10.83 38.54 -3.68
C LEU A 423 10.86 37.27 -4.55
N ASP A 424 11.62 37.31 -5.64
CA ASP A 424 11.56 36.36 -6.75
C ASP A 424 12.96 35.96 -7.21
N VAL A 425 13.17 34.66 -7.43
CA VAL A 425 14.38 34.14 -8.05
C VAL A 425 14.22 34.20 -9.56
N ASN A 426 15.05 35.00 -10.21
CA ASN A 426 14.96 35.24 -11.64
C ASN A 426 14.89 33.94 -12.46
N GLY A 427 13.85 33.85 -13.31
CA GLY A 427 13.60 32.66 -14.15
C GLY A 427 13.35 31.35 -13.41
N GLY A 428 13.23 31.36 -12.08
CA GLY A 428 13.05 30.16 -11.28
C GLY A 428 14.25 29.20 -11.35
N VAL A 429 15.45 29.70 -11.58
CA VAL A 429 16.69 28.94 -11.73
C VAL A 429 17.38 28.81 -10.36
N SER A 430 17.65 27.58 -9.91
CA SER A 430 18.27 27.30 -8.59
C SER A 430 19.81 27.30 -8.61
N ALA A 431 20.45 27.75 -9.68
CA ALA A 431 21.90 27.79 -9.79
C ALA A 431 22.51 28.90 -8.91
N ASN A 432 23.76 28.70 -8.49
CA ASN A 432 24.54 29.71 -7.78
C ASN A 432 24.72 30.95 -8.62
N GLY A 433 24.57 32.13 -8.01
CA GLY A 433 24.68 33.41 -8.68
C GLY A 433 23.39 33.86 -9.38
N THR A 434 22.32 33.07 -9.34
CA THR A 434 21.04 33.50 -9.90
C THR A 434 20.55 34.73 -9.17
N ASN A 435 20.23 35.76 -9.93
CA ASN A 435 19.77 37.05 -9.40
C ASN A 435 18.46 36.93 -8.64
N VAL A 436 18.33 37.68 -7.56
CA VAL A 436 17.08 37.85 -6.84
C VAL A 436 16.54 39.24 -7.11
N GLN A 437 15.27 39.31 -7.43
CA GLN A 437 14.56 40.48 -7.90
C GLN A 437 13.19 40.59 -7.21
N GLN A 438 12.46 41.63 -7.53
CA GLN A 438 11.01 41.66 -7.27
C GLN A 438 10.23 41.36 -8.57
N TYR A 439 9.11 40.68 -8.44
CA TYR A 439 8.22 40.36 -9.57
C TYR A 439 6.75 40.29 -9.10
N ASP A 440 5.81 40.40 -10.08
CA ASP A 440 4.40 40.20 -9.76
C ASP A 440 4.16 38.81 -9.15
N SER A 441 3.30 38.72 -8.17
CA SER A 441 2.96 37.43 -7.55
C SER A 441 2.32 36.50 -8.58
N ASN A 442 2.94 35.33 -8.83
CA ASN A 442 2.49 34.34 -9.77
C ASN A 442 2.34 32.93 -9.15
N GLY A 443 2.55 32.81 -7.82
CA GLY A 443 2.37 31.59 -7.07
C GLY A 443 3.42 30.50 -7.30
N THR A 444 4.45 30.74 -8.11
CA THR A 444 5.51 29.77 -8.39
C THR A 444 6.45 29.57 -7.18
N TYR A 445 7.22 28.50 -7.21
CA TYR A 445 8.22 28.24 -6.16
C TYR A 445 9.42 29.18 -6.20
N ALA A 446 9.61 29.94 -7.28
CA ALA A 446 10.61 31.02 -7.35
C ALA A 446 10.33 32.14 -6.33
N GLN A 447 9.08 32.26 -5.87
CA GLN A 447 8.60 33.31 -4.97
C GLN A 447 8.33 32.79 -3.56
N LYS A 448 8.63 31.52 -3.29
CA LYS A 448 8.41 30.89 -1.99
C LYS A 448 9.74 30.62 -1.30
N TRP A 449 9.77 30.94 -0.03
CA TRP A 449 10.95 30.83 0.81
C TRP A 449 10.63 30.07 2.10
N ILE A 450 11.65 29.50 2.73
CA ILE A 450 11.57 28.92 4.07
C ILE A 450 12.44 29.78 4.97
N ALA A 451 11.86 30.39 5.98
CA ALA A 451 12.59 31.21 6.95
C ALA A 451 13.05 30.32 8.11
N VAL A 452 14.34 30.00 8.16
CA VAL A 452 14.93 29.17 9.21
C VAL A 452 15.62 30.06 10.23
N LYS A 453 15.18 30.01 11.49
CA LYS A 453 15.84 30.73 12.59
C LYS A 453 17.09 30.01 13.03
N ASN A 454 18.23 30.71 12.97
CA ASN A 454 19.53 30.19 13.40
C ASN A 454 19.69 30.29 14.92
N SER A 455 20.61 29.52 15.48
CA SER A 455 20.92 29.54 16.93
C SER A 455 21.42 30.90 17.44
N ASP A 456 21.96 31.74 16.55
CA ASP A 456 22.44 33.09 16.84
C ASP A 456 21.35 34.18 16.70
N GLY A 457 20.09 33.77 16.52
CA GLY A 457 18.92 34.64 16.39
C GLY A 457 18.72 35.25 14.99
N SER A 458 19.66 35.07 14.06
CA SER A 458 19.51 35.46 12.67
C SER A 458 18.60 34.47 11.90
N TYR A 459 18.26 34.79 10.65
CA TYR A 459 17.45 33.98 9.76
C TYR A 459 18.22 33.62 8.50
N THR A 460 18.07 32.40 8.05
CA THR A 460 18.42 31.96 6.70
C THR A 460 17.14 31.85 5.89
N LEU A 461 17.09 32.50 4.72
CA LEU A 461 15.95 32.41 3.80
C LEU A 461 16.31 31.38 2.71
N GLN A 462 15.81 30.18 2.87
CA GLN A 462 16.01 29.09 1.93
C GLN A 462 14.97 29.15 0.80
N SER A 463 15.39 29.04 -0.45
CA SER A 463 14.49 28.99 -1.61
C SER A 463 13.69 27.67 -1.64
N ALA A 464 12.44 27.75 -2.02
CA ALA A 464 11.62 26.57 -2.30
C ALA A 464 11.97 25.85 -3.64
N LEU A 465 12.97 26.32 -4.36
CA LEU A 465 13.46 25.70 -5.61
C LEU A 465 14.42 24.54 -5.34
N ALA A 466 15.22 24.59 -4.26
CA ALA A 466 16.21 23.57 -3.93
C ALA A 466 16.52 23.52 -2.43
N GLU A 467 16.97 22.36 -1.90
CA GLU A 467 17.19 22.16 -0.46
C GLU A 467 18.33 23.00 0.13
N ASN A 468 19.35 23.30 -0.66
CA ASN A 468 20.56 23.98 -0.17
C ASN A 468 20.76 25.35 -0.84
N ALA A 469 19.75 25.91 -1.47
CA ALA A 469 19.83 27.21 -2.11
C ALA A 469 19.22 28.27 -1.18
N VAL A 470 20.02 29.27 -0.82
CA VAL A 470 19.63 30.32 0.15
C VAL A 470 19.88 31.70 -0.39
N LEU A 471 19.21 32.68 0.18
CA LEU A 471 19.40 34.10 -0.10
C LEU A 471 20.77 34.53 0.40
N ASP A 472 21.59 35.12 -0.48
CA ASP A 472 23.02 35.39 -0.26
C ASP A 472 23.39 36.77 -0.76
N VAL A 473 24.24 37.47 -0.03
CA VAL A 473 24.87 38.72 -0.48
C VAL A 473 26.13 38.38 -1.28
N ASN A 474 26.10 38.70 -2.57
CA ASN A 474 27.15 38.36 -3.53
C ASN A 474 28.55 38.78 -3.04
N GLY A 475 29.49 37.84 -3.05
CA GLY A 475 30.87 38.05 -2.64
C GLY A 475 31.05 38.39 -1.18
N GLY A 476 30.00 38.31 -0.35
CA GLY A 476 30.07 38.71 1.07
C GLY A 476 30.36 40.22 1.23
N SER A 477 30.03 41.04 0.25
CA SER A 477 30.24 42.50 0.29
C SER A 477 29.25 43.19 1.21
N SER A 478 29.72 44.11 2.06
CA SER A 478 28.87 44.97 2.88
C SER A 478 28.70 46.36 2.31
N ALA A 479 29.08 46.60 1.04
CA ALA A 479 28.94 47.89 0.37
C ALA A 479 27.49 48.17 -0.08
N ASN A 480 27.12 49.44 -0.19
CA ASN A 480 25.87 49.84 -0.81
C ASN A 480 25.81 49.31 -2.27
N GLY A 481 24.67 48.74 -2.63
CA GLY A 481 24.42 48.18 -3.95
C GLY A 481 24.95 46.76 -4.13
N ALA A 482 25.52 46.10 -3.07
CA ALA A 482 25.91 44.71 -3.16
C ALA A 482 24.68 43.85 -3.50
N ASN A 483 24.83 43.08 -4.57
CA ASN A 483 23.72 42.29 -5.10
C ASN A 483 23.26 41.16 -4.16
N VAL A 484 21.97 40.90 -4.16
CA VAL A 484 21.41 39.71 -3.50
C VAL A 484 21.12 38.65 -4.54
N GLN A 485 21.57 37.46 -4.30
CA GLN A 485 21.52 36.33 -5.23
C GLN A 485 21.06 35.06 -4.52
N LEU A 486 20.81 34.02 -5.29
CA LEU A 486 20.67 32.67 -4.77
C LEU A 486 22.05 31.99 -4.77
N TYR A 487 22.40 31.32 -3.69
CA TYR A 487 23.66 30.58 -3.57
C TYR A 487 23.53 29.33 -2.70
N THR A 488 24.39 28.36 -2.93
CA THR A 488 24.47 27.17 -2.05
C THR A 488 24.76 27.57 -0.62
N SER A 489 24.02 27.01 0.34
CA SER A 489 24.20 27.27 1.76
C SER A 489 25.62 26.89 2.19
N ASN A 490 26.35 27.84 2.77
CA ASN A 490 27.70 27.68 3.29
C ASN A 490 27.88 28.19 4.72
N GLY A 491 26.79 28.67 5.34
CA GLY A 491 26.72 29.10 6.72
C GLY A 491 27.40 30.44 7.03
N THR A 492 27.90 31.17 6.04
CA THR A 492 28.56 32.47 6.22
C THR A 492 27.57 33.58 6.61
N ASN A 493 28.07 34.71 7.12
CA ASN A 493 27.24 35.87 7.45
C ASN A 493 26.57 36.50 6.24
N ALA A 494 27.08 36.27 5.03
CA ALA A 494 26.45 36.72 3.77
C ALA A 494 25.04 36.08 3.55
N GLN A 495 24.77 34.95 4.20
CA GLN A 495 23.52 34.18 4.08
C GLN A 495 22.60 34.31 5.27
N LYS A 496 22.94 35.23 6.20
CA LYS A 496 22.20 35.41 7.45
C LYS A 496 21.62 36.81 7.50
N TRP A 497 20.37 36.87 7.94
CA TRP A 497 19.58 38.08 7.97
C TRP A 497 19.08 38.34 9.38
N VAL A 498 19.13 39.58 9.83
CA VAL A 498 18.59 40.04 11.15
C VAL A 498 17.40 40.96 10.93
N LYS A 499 16.31 40.74 11.71
CA LYS A 499 15.11 41.55 11.62
C LYS A 499 15.12 42.70 12.60
#